data_de5684bdf5de79bb6aeaa189bbe7cd33
#
_entry.id   de5684bdf5de79bb6aeaa189bbe7cd33
#
_cell.length_a   1.000
_cell.length_b   1.000
_cell.length_c   1.000
_cell.angle_alpha   90.00
_cell.angle_beta   90.00
_cell.angle_gamma   90.00
#
_symmetry.space_group_name_H-M   'P 1'
#
loop_
_entity.id
_entity.type
_entity.pdbx_description
1 polymer ?
#
loop_
_entity_poly.entity_id
_entity_poly.type
_entity_poly.pdbx_seq_one_letter_code
_entity_poly.pdbx_strand_id
1 'polypeptide(L)'
;MRRNFCTLFDVNYLTRGLSLYNSLSKHCKKFHIWILCMDIETYDILKRMGLEHATLIKLEDFEDKDLLNIKPTRAHGEYCWTCTPSLPLYVFKYFSEVKMISYLDSDLYFYSTPEP
;
A
#
# COMPACT_ATOMS: atom_id res chain seq x y z
N MET A 1 16.85 6.53 -10.90
CA MET A 1 15.82 5.48 -11.04
C MET A 1 14.83 5.54 -9.88
N ARG A 2 13.54 5.50 -10.21
CA ARG A 2 12.48 5.56 -9.19
C ARG A 2 12.33 4.20 -8.50
N ARG A 3 12.23 4.22 -7.17
CA ARG A 3 11.92 3.05 -6.37
C ARG A 3 10.40 2.92 -6.24
N ASN A 4 9.88 1.72 -6.42
CA ASN A 4 8.45 1.44 -6.35
C ASN A 4 8.14 0.57 -5.12
N PHE A 5 7.19 1.02 -4.33
CA PHE A 5 6.80 0.33 -3.10
C PHE A 5 5.29 0.15 -3.08
N CYS A 6 4.82 -0.86 -2.36
CA CYS A 6 3.40 -0.99 -2.06
C CYS A 6 3.21 -1.41 -0.61
N THR A 7 2.09 -1.01 -0.04
CA THR A 7 1.71 -1.37 1.31
C THR A 7 0.18 -1.37 1.42
N LEU A 8 -0.33 -1.93 2.50
CA LEU A 8 -1.75 -1.86 2.81
C LEU A 8 -1.95 -1.60 4.29
N PHE A 9 -3.01 -0.92 4.65
CA PHE A 9 -3.41 -0.73 6.03
C PHE A 9 -4.84 -0.20 6.11
N ASP A 10 -5.43 -0.32 7.29
CA ASP A 10 -6.73 0.24 7.60
C ASP A 10 -6.58 1.47 8.51
N VAL A 11 -7.70 2.03 8.94
CA VAL A 11 -7.69 3.24 9.77
C VAL A 11 -6.99 3.04 11.11
N ASN A 12 -6.98 1.80 11.64
CA ASN A 12 -6.31 1.50 12.91
C ASN A 12 -4.79 1.59 12.81
N TYR A 13 -4.25 1.44 11.60
CA TYR A 13 -2.81 1.51 11.34
C TYR A 13 -2.43 2.75 10.54
N LEU A 14 -3.35 3.70 10.40
CA LEU A 14 -3.13 4.91 9.59
C LEU A 14 -1.91 5.70 10.04
N THR A 15 -1.73 5.88 11.35
CA THR A 15 -0.58 6.60 11.89
C THR A 15 0.73 5.94 11.49
N ARG A 16 0.79 4.60 11.57
CA ARG A 16 1.98 3.84 11.17
C ARG A 16 2.23 3.95 9.68
N GLY A 17 1.17 3.86 8.88
CA GLY A 17 1.28 4.03 7.43
C GLY A 17 1.79 5.40 7.04
N LEU A 18 1.33 6.44 7.72
CA LEU A 18 1.82 7.80 7.48
C LEU A 18 3.26 7.98 7.92
N SER A 19 3.66 7.33 9.02
CA SER A 19 5.06 7.33 9.44
C SER A 19 5.96 6.68 8.39
N LEU A 20 5.51 5.57 7.81
CA LEU A 20 6.23 4.91 6.71
C LEU A 20 6.38 5.86 5.52
N TYR A 21 5.28 6.47 5.10
CA TYR A 21 5.30 7.42 3.98
C TYR A 21 6.26 8.58 4.26
N ASN A 22 6.20 9.16 5.46
CA ASN A 22 7.06 10.28 5.83
C ASN A 22 8.53 9.87 5.86
N SER A 23 8.84 8.66 6.33
CA SER A 23 10.22 8.18 6.33
C SER A 23 10.75 7.97 4.91
N LEU A 24 9.92 7.49 3.99
CA LEU A 24 10.28 7.39 2.58
C LEU A 24 10.55 8.77 1.98
N SER A 25 9.66 9.72 2.24
CA SER A 25 9.80 11.09 1.74
C SER A 25 11.10 11.74 2.21
N LYS A 26 11.50 11.43 3.44
CA LYS A 26 12.72 11.99 4.05
C LYS A 26 13.98 11.33 3.53
N HIS A 27 13.96 10.01 3.31
CA HIS A 27 15.17 9.24 3.04
C HIS A 27 15.30 8.70 1.62
N CYS A 28 14.25 8.78 0.82
CA CYS A 28 14.28 8.31 -0.57
C CYS A 28 13.85 9.43 -1.50
N LYS A 29 14.75 9.88 -2.38
CA LYS A 29 14.50 11.03 -3.23
C LYS A 29 13.55 10.73 -4.39
N LYS A 30 13.61 9.52 -4.93
CA LYS A 30 12.79 9.11 -6.07
C LYS A 30 12.06 7.84 -5.71
N PHE A 31 10.78 7.96 -5.38
CA PHE A 31 9.96 6.82 -5.05
C PHE A 31 8.52 7.04 -5.49
N HIS A 32 7.81 5.93 -5.61
CA HIS A 32 6.35 5.95 -5.71
C HIS A 32 5.82 4.82 -4.84
N ILE A 33 4.75 5.08 -4.10
CA ILE A 33 4.14 4.08 -3.24
C ILE A 33 2.66 3.89 -3.61
N TRP A 34 2.25 2.64 -3.79
CA TRP A 34 0.86 2.25 -3.98
C TRP A 34 0.31 1.79 -2.65
N ILE A 35 -0.75 2.43 -2.20
CA ILE A 35 -1.36 2.17 -0.89
C ILE A 35 -2.73 1.57 -1.10
N LEU A 36 -2.90 0.30 -0.74
CA LEU A 36 -4.22 -0.34 -0.70
C LEU A 36 -4.90 0.06 0.60
N CYS A 37 -5.96 0.85 0.48
CA CYS A 37 -6.72 1.33 1.62
C CYS A 37 -7.77 0.26 1.97
N MET A 38 -7.60 -0.37 3.14
CA MET A 38 -8.43 -1.50 3.54
C MET A 38 -9.83 -1.10 4.02
N ASP A 39 -10.09 0.19 4.16
CA ASP A 39 -11.42 0.74 4.43
C ASP A 39 -11.58 2.10 3.75
N ILE A 40 -12.81 2.55 3.64
CA ILE A 40 -13.12 3.81 2.97
C ILE A 40 -12.61 5.02 3.77
N GLU A 41 -12.56 4.89 5.08
CA GLU A 41 -12.07 5.97 5.95
C GLU A 41 -10.61 6.27 5.65
N THR A 42 -9.77 5.24 5.53
CA THR A 42 -8.36 5.39 5.16
C THR A 42 -8.23 6.07 3.81
N TYR A 43 -9.00 5.62 2.83
CA TYR A 43 -8.96 6.21 1.49
C TYR A 43 -9.31 7.69 1.52
N ASP A 44 -10.40 8.04 2.20
CA ASP A 44 -10.86 9.43 2.26
C ASP A 44 -9.86 10.33 2.96
N ILE A 45 -9.28 9.88 4.06
CA ILE A 45 -8.29 10.65 4.82
C ILE A 45 -7.03 10.90 3.97
N LEU A 46 -6.49 9.85 3.37
CA LEU A 46 -5.27 9.96 2.56
C LEU A 46 -5.51 10.81 1.31
N LYS A 47 -6.68 10.70 0.71
CA LYS A 47 -7.03 11.53 -0.45
C LYS A 47 -7.06 13.00 -0.10
N ARG A 48 -7.61 13.36 1.06
CA ARG A 48 -7.64 14.75 1.52
C ARG A 48 -6.24 15.29 1.82
N MET A 49 -5.33 14.43 2.25
CA MET A 49 -3.95 14.83 2.53
C MET A 49 -3.16 15.15 1.27
N GLY A 50 -3.58 14.63 0.12
CA GLY A 50 -2.92 14.91 -1.15
C GLY A 50 -1.47 14.46 -1.19
N LEU A 51 -1.18 13.24 -0.77
CA LEU A 51 0.19 12.71 -0.68
C LEU A 51 0.84 12.68 -2.06
N GLU A 52 2.02 13.26 -2.16
CA GLU A 52 2.82 13.23 -3.39
C GLU A 52 3.49 11.86 -3.54
N HIS A 53 3.68 11.43 -4.78
CA HIS A 53 4.35 10.17 -5.11
C HIS A 53 3.61 8.95 -4.54
N ALA A 54 2.30 9.06 -4.36
CA ALA A 54 1.48 7.97 -3.83
C ALA A 54 0.25 7.76 -4.70
N THR A 55 -0.10 6.52 -4.94
CA THR A 55 -1.34 6.12 -5.61
C THR A 55 -2.19 5.36 -4.59
N LEU A 56 -3.42 5.83 -4.39
CA LEU A 56 -4.35 5.20 -3.47
C LEU A 56 -5.23 4.22 -4.22
N ILE A 57 -5.40 3.03 -3.66
CA ILE A 57 -6.23 1.97 -4.24
C ILE A 57 -7.37 1.70 -3.27
N LYS A 58 -8.60 1.79 -3.75
CA LYS A 58 -9.77 1.41 -2.95
C LYS A 58 -9.85 -0.10 -2.88
N LEU A 59 -10.23 -0.62 -1.71
CA LEU A 59 -10.40 -2.06 -1.53
C LEU A 59 -11.40 -2.64 -2.55
N GLU A 60 -12.51 -1.98 -2.79
CA GLU A 60 -13.53 -2.45 -3.73
C GLU A 60 -12.99 -2.56 -5.17
N ASP A 61 -12.05 -1.70 -5.56
CA ASP A 61 -11.44 -1.75 -6.89
C ASP A 61 -10.37 -2.84 -6.98
N PHE A 62 -9.78 -3.20 -5.85
CA PHE A 62 -8.74 -4.21 -5.75
C PHE A 62 -9.30 -5.62 -5.69
N GLU A 63 -10.40 -5.81 -4.97
CA GLU A 63 -10.97 -7.12 -4.71
C GLU A 63 -11.46 -7.77 -6.00
N ASP A 64 -10.92 -8.96 -6.30
CA ASP A 64 -11.41 -9.78 -7.40
C ASP A 64 -12.39 -10.83 -6.86
N LYS A 65 -12.90 -11.65 -7.77
CA LYS A 65 -13.86 -12.69 -7.44
C LYS A 65 -13.31 -13.69 -6.41
N ASP A 66 -12.04 -14.06 -6.56
CA ASP A 66 -11.41 -15.03 -5.66
C ASP A 66 -11.26 -14.47 -4.26
N LEU A 67 -10.83 -13.20 -4.14
CA LEU A 67 -10.72 -12.54 -2.84
C LEU A 67 -12.07 -12.38 -2.17
N LEU A 68 -13.10 -12.00 -2.92
CA LEU A 68 -14.44 -11.84 -2.38
C LEU A 68 -15.02 -13.17 -1.89
N ASN A 69 -14.69 -14.27 -2.54
CA ASN A 69 -15.14 -15.60 -2.11
C ASN A 69 -14.49 -16.03 -0.79
N ILE A 70 -13.24 -15.63 -0.56
CA ILE A 70 -12.49 -15.98 0.64
C ILE A 70 -12.82 -15.05 1.81
N LYS A 71 -13.14 -13.80 1.54
CA LYS A 71 -13.31 -12.75 2.54
C LYS A 71 -14.22 -13.13 3.72
N PRO A 72 -15.41 -13.72 3.50
CA PRO A 72 -16.28 -14.09 4.62
C PRO A 72 -15.70 -15.16 5.53
N THR A 73 -14.72 -15.93 5.07
CA THR A 73 -14.10 -17.02 5.84
C THR A 73 -12.89 -16.57 6.65
N ARG A 74 -12.51 -15.28 6.54
CA ARG A 74 -11.30 -14.74 7.16
C ARG A 74 -11.64 -13.66 8.18
N ALA A 75 -10.94 -13.67 9.31
CA ALA A 75 -10.92 -12.50 10.19
C ALA A 75 -10.24 -11.33 9.45
N HIS A 76 -10.50 -10.10 9.90
CA HIS A 76 -9.98 -8.92 9.22
C HIS A 76 -8.46 -8.96 9.01
N GLY A 77 -7.70 -9.30 10.06
CA GLY A 77 -6.24 -9.39 9.96
C GLY A 77 -5.77 -10.47 9.00
N GLU A 78 -6.46 -11.62 9.01
CA GLU A 78 -6.16 -12.70 8.07
C GLU A 78 -6.43 -12.30 6.62
N TYR A 79 -7.50 -11.52 6.41
CA TYR A 79 -7.82 -11.04 5.07
C TYR A 79 -6.77 -10.05 4.57
N CYS A 80 -6.26 -9.18 5.43
CA CYS A 80 -5.16 -8.29 5.09
C CYS A 80 -3.93 -9.08 4.61
N TRP A 81 -3.59 -10.16 5.32
CA TRP A 81 -2.49 -11.05 4.92
C TRP A 81 -2.77 -11.74 3.59
N THR A 82 -4.03 -12.13 3.36
CA THR A 82 -4.44 -12.76 2.09
C THR A 82 -4.28 -11.78 0.92
N CYS A 83 -4.54 -10.50 1.13
CA CYS A 83 -4.38 -9.47 0.09
C CYS A 83 -2.93 -9.15 -0.21
N THR A 84 -2.02 -9.35 0.73
CA THR A 84 -0.61 -8.95 0.61
C THR A 84 0.06 -9.47 -0.67
N PRO A 85 0.05 -10.78 -0.97
CA PRO A 85 0.72 -11.26 -2.19
C PRO A 85 0.02 -10.84 -3.48
N SER A 86 -1.25 -10.48 -3.41
CA SER A 86 -2.01 -10.05 -4.58
C SER A 86 -1.74 -8.60 -4.95
N LEU A 87 -1.27 -7.79 -4.01
CA LEU A 87 -1.08 -6.35 -4.23
C LEU A 87 0.00 -6.05 -5.28
N PRO A 88 1.21 -6.62 -5.22
CA PRO A 88 2.20 -6.41 -6.27
C PRO A 88 1.70 -6.84 -7.64
N LEU A 89 0.98 -7.96 -7.71
CA LEU A 89 0.42 -8.45 -8.98
C LEU A 89 -0.61 -7.48 -9.55
N TYR A 90 -1.43 -6.88 -8.70
CA TYR A 90 -2.37 -5.85 -9.12
C TYR A 90 -1.64 -4.65 -9.72
N VAL A 91 -0.58 -4.19 -9.07
CA VAL A 91 0.19 -3.05 -9.56
C VAL A 91 0.81 -3.38 -10.93
N PHE A 92 1.42 -4.55 -11.09
CA PHE A 92 1.99 -4.94 -12.38
C PHE A 92 0.93 -5.01 -13.48
N LYS A 93 -0.29 -5.45 -13.14
CA LYS A 93 -1.37 -5.58 -14.11
C LYS A 93 -1.89 -4.24 -14.62
N TYR A 94 -2.05 -3.27 -13.71
CA TYR A 94 -2.70 -2.00 -14.03
C TYR A 94 -1.73 -0.84 -14.23
N PHE A 95 -0.46 -1.02 -13.90
CA PHE A 95 0.56 0.02 -14.04
C PHE A 95 1.75 -0.59 -14.78
N SER A 96 1.62 -0.67 -16.11
CA SER A 96 2.57 -1.41 -16.95
C SER A 96 3.99 -0.87 -16.92
N GLU A 97 4.19 0.37 -16.49
CA GLU A 97 5.52 0.96 -16.37
C GLU A 97 6.31 0.40 -15.18
N VAL A 98 5.62 -0.26 -14.24
CA VAL A 98 6.27 -0.82 -13.05
C VAL A 98 6.86 -2.17 -13.39
N LYS A 99 8.17 -2.32 -13.25
CA LYS A 99 8.89 -3.57 -13.52
C LYS A 99 9.34 -4.27 -12.25
N MET A 100 9.58 -3.52 -11.18
CA MET A 100 9.96 -4.04 -9.88
C MET A 100 9.23 -3.27 -8.81
N ILE A 101 8.79 -3.98 -7.77
CA ILE A 101 8.08 -3.37 -6.65
C ILE A 101 8.41 -4.13 -5.37
N SER A 102 8.54 -3.41 -4.26
CA SER A 102 8.78 -3.99 -2.95
C SER A 102 7.57 -3.76 -2.07
N TYR A 103 7.10 -4.82 -1.41
CA TYR A 103 6.06 -4.71 -0.40
C TYR A 103 6.67 -4.31 0.94
N LEU A 104 6.08 -3.34 1.60
CA LEU A 104 6.52 -2.86 2.91
C LEU A 104 5.39 -2.99 3.92
N ASP A 105 5.70 -3.50 5.11
CA ASP A 105 4.75 -3.47 6.21
C ASP A 105 4.54 -2.02 6.68
N SER A 106 3.32 -1.68 7.06
CA SER A 106 2.97 -0.31 7.44
C SER A 106 3.67 0.18 8.70
N ASP A 107 4.22 -0.72 9.51
CA ASP A 107 4.93 -0.35 10.74
C ASP A 107 6.44 -0.15 10.55
N LEU A 108 6.94 -0.26 9.31
CA LEU A 108 8.33 0.02 9.02
C LEU A 108 8.61 1.54 9.07
N TYR A 109 9.83 1.87 9.44
CA TYR A 109 10.32 3.24 9.42
C TYR A 109 11.76 3.25 8.93
N PHE A 110 12.06 4.11 7.96
CA PHE A 110 13.40 4.21 7.41
C PHE A 110 14.20 5.29 8.13
N TYR A 111 15.36 4.91 8.67
CA TYR A 111 16.30 5.82 9.29
C TYR A 111 17.37 6.31 8.33
N SER A 112 17.42 5.71 7.13
CA SER A 112 18.31 6.08 6.05
C SER A 112 17.66 5.65 4.73
N THR A 113 18.30 5.97 3.59
CA THR A 113 17.78 5.55 2.30
C THR A 113 17.61 4.02 2.25
N PRO A 114 16.49 3.50 1.68
CA PRO A 114 16.32 2.06 1.50
C PRO A 114 17.21 1.46 0.39
N GLU A 115 18.00 2.25 -0.28
CA GLU A 115 18.91 1.78 -1.32
C GLU A 115 20.12 1.08 -0.71
N PRO A 116 20.54 -0.05 -1.31
CA PRO A 116 21.75 -0.73 -0.84
C PRO A 116 23.01 0.08 -1.07
#